data_25723589e5e8db83b65eee6f2a32c2a0
#
_entry.id   25723589e5e8db83b65eee6f2a32c2a0
#
_cell.length_a   1.000
_cell.length_b   1.000
_cell.length_c   1.000
_cell.angle_alpha   90.00
_cell.angle_beta   90.00
_cell.angle_gamma   90.00
#
_symmetry.space_group_name_H-M   'P 1'
#
loop_
_entity.id
_entity.type
_entity.pdbx_description
1 polymer ?
#
loop_
_entity_poly.entity_id
_entity_poly.type
_entity_poly.pdbx_seq_one_letter_code
_entity_poly.pdbx_strand_id
1 'polypeptide(L)'
;MTTKKTTRKRRKNHYFTSDHEEAIIRYSRSNCLKERTELYVNYIQPAFNEMVDKIVFTYKFTNLPNCDSLRDECKIWLMTILDKYDPNKGSKAFSYFSVITKNWFIHKVKRQQKRNKREIDYDNISK
;
A
#
# COMPACT_ATOMS: atom_id res chain seq x y z
N MET A 1 -33.60 -8.07 -22.17
CA MET A 1 -33.13 -7.86 -21.84
C MET A 1 -32.35 -7.92 -21.34
N THR A 2 -31.88 -7.90 -21.18
CA THR A 2 -31.12 -7.95 -20.78
C THR A 2 -30.45 -7.93 -20.10
N THR A 3 -30.17 -8.17 -19.70
CA THR A 3 -29.57 -8.26 -19.01
C THR A 3 -28.67 -8.03 -18.72
N LYS A 4 -28.31 -7.75 -18.37
CA LYS A 4 -27.48 -7.55 -18.03
C LYS A 4 -26.81 -8.02 -17.61
N LYS A 5 -26.28 -8.20 -17.52
CA LYS A 5 -25.58 -8.62 -17.21
C LYS A 5 -25.03 -8.61 -16.55
N THR A 6 -25.12 -8.74 -16.39
CA THR A 6 -24.57 -9.07 -15.43
C THR A 6 -23.26 -9.13 -15.25
N THR A 7 -22.67 -8.59 -15.92
CA THR A 7 -21.36 -8.42 -15.70
C THR A 7 -21.10 -7.87 -14.44
N ARG A 8 -20.42 -8.52 -13.70
CA ARG A 8 -19.91 -7.98 -12.60
C ARG A 8 -18.99 -6.97 -12.96
N LYS A 9 -19.36 -5.77 -12.83
CA LYS A 9 -18.44 -4.71 -12.88
C LYS A 9 -17.52 -4.88 -11.75
N ARG A 10 -16.25 -4.78 -12.02
CA ARG A 10 -15.30 -4.63 -10.97
C ARG A 10 -15.73 -3.51 -10.11
N ARG A 11 -15.74 -3.73 -8.83
CA ARG A 11 -15.99 -2.68 -7.89
C ARG A 11 -14.95 -1.62 -8.09
N LYS A 12 -15.41 -0.40 -8.33
CA LYS A 12 -14.51 0.73 -8.38
C LYS A 12 -13.98 0.98 -6.99
N ASN A 13 -12.72 1.31 -6.91
CA ASN A 13 -12.10 1.69 -5.65
C ASN A 13 -12.51 3.10 -5.31
N HIS A 14 -13.53 3.24 -4.48
CA HIS A 14 -14.05 4.56 -4.12
C HIS A 14 -13.04 5.40 -3.34
N TYR A 15 -12.05 4.77 -2.72
CA TYR A 15 -11.05 5.47 -1.95
C TYR A 15 -9.85 5.90 -2.78
N PHE A 16 -9.74 5.41 -4.02
CA PHE A 16 -8.62 5.74 -4.89
C PHE A 16 -9.17 5.95 -6.30
N THR A 17 -9.60 7.17 -6.55
CA THR A 17 -10.26 7.55 -7.81
C THR A 17 -9.30 8.33 -8.69
N SER A 18 -9.80 8.82 -9.82
CA SER A 18 -9.01 9.67 -10.70
C SER A 18 -8.58 10.97 -10.02
N ASP A 19 -9.35 11.45 -9.05
CA ASP A 19 -8.96 12.63 -8.29
C ASP A 19 -7.71 12.38 -7.46
N HIS A 20 -7.59 11.19 -6.89
CA HIS A 20 -6.41 10.81 -6.13
C HIS A 20 -5.20 10.61 -7.04
N GLU A 21 -5.41 10.03 -8.23
CA GLU A 21 -4.36 9.92 -9.24
C GLU A 21 -3.81 11.29 -9.60
N GLU A 22 -4.72 12.23 -9.86
CA GLU A 22 -4.32 13.58 -10.21
C GLU A 22 -3.58 14.26 -9.08
N ALA A 23 -4.04 14.07 -7.85
CA ALA A 23 -3.37 14.65 -6.67
C ALA A 23 -1.93 14.16 -6.56
N ILE A 24 -1.68 12.89 -6.83
CA ILE A 24 -0.35 12.32 -6.78
C ILE A 24 0.54 12.94 -7.87
N ILE A 25 0.00 13.09 -9.08
CA ILE A 25 0.73 13.70 -10.17
C ILE A 25 1.08 15.15 -9.85
N ARG A 26 0.13 15.90 -9.33
CA ARG A 26 0.36 17.29 -8.96
C ARG A 26 1.36 17.40 -7.82
N TYR A 27 1.28 16.49 -6.86
CA TYR A 27 2.25 16.43 -5.76
C TYR A 27 3.67 16.27 -6.30
N SER A 28 3.86 15.36 -7.25
CA SER A 28 5.19 15.08 -7.79
C SER A 28 5.75 16.24 -8.60
N ARG A 29 4.87 17.08 -9.16
CA ARG A 29 5.28 18.21 -9.97
C ARG A 29 5.42 19.52 -9.20
N SER A 30 4.89 19.55 -7.98
CA SER A 30 4.89 20.78 -7.20
C SER A 30 6.19 20.98 -6.43
N ASN A 31 6.68 22.20 -6.41
CA ASN A 31 7.82 22.59 -5.58
C ASN A 31 7.38 23.38 -4.36
N CYS A 32 6.07 23.61 -4.22
CA CYS A 32 5.54 24.39 -3.12
C CYS A 32 5.20 23.46 -1.96
N LEU A 33 5.87 23.62 -0.84
CA LEU A 33 5.67 22.76 0.33
C LEU A 33 4.24 22.81 0.82
N LYS A 34 3.63 23.98 0.81
CA LYS A 34 2.25 24.14 1.26
C LYS A 34 1.29 23.36 0.38
N GLU A 35 1.45 23.47 -0.93
CA GLU A 35 0.59 22.75 -1.86
C GLU A 35 0.78 21.25 -1.73
N ARG A 36 2.02 20.78 -1.61
CA ARG A 36 2.30 19.35 -1.44
C ARG A 36 1.67 18.81 -0.17
N THR A 37 1.75 19.58 0.91
CA THR A 37 1.16 19.17 2.18
C THR A 37 -0.35 19.07 2.08
N GLU A 38 -0.99 20.04 1.44
CA GLU A 38 -2.45 20.03 1.28
C GLU A 38 -2.91 18.85 0.42
N LEU A 39 -2.20 18.59 -0.68
CA LEU A 39 -2.51 17.44 -1.54
C LEU A 39 -2.35 16.13 -0.78
N TYR A 40 -1.30 16.02 -0.01
CA TYR A 40 -1.04 14.80 0.75
C TYR A 40 -2.12 14.58 1.81
N VAL A 41 -2.36 15.57 2.64
CA VAL A 41 -3.31 15.43 3.76
C VAL A 41 -4.73 15.23 3.27
N ASN A 42 -5.14 15.94 2.23
CA ASN A 42 -6.53 15.94 1.79
C ASN A 42 -6.87 14.76 0.86
N TYR A 43 -5.91 14.28 0.08
CA TYR A 43 -6.19 13.26 -0.94
C TYR A 43 -5.33 12.03 -0.79
N ILE A 44 -4.04 12.18 -0.71
CA ILE A 44 -3.10 11.06 -0.83
C ILE A 44 -3.10 10.21 0.44
N GLN A 45 -2.95 10.83 1.60
CA GLN A 45 -2.86 10.12 2.86
C GLN A 45 -4.12 9.28 3.15
N PRO A 46 -5.33 9.81 3.02
CA PRO A 46 -6.52 8.99 3.26
C PRO A 46 -6.61 7.81 2.31
N ALA A 47 -6.27 8.01 1.04
CA ALA A 47 -6.32 6.94 0.05
C ALA A 47 -5.28 5.86 0.35
N PHE A 48 -4.06 6.26 0.71
CA PHE A 48 -3.02 5.31 1.03
C PHE A 48 -3.32 4.53 2.32
N ASN A 49 -3.86 5.23 3.32
CA ASN A 49 -4.21 4.55 4.57
C ASN A 49 -5.24 3.44 4.31
N GLU A 50 -6.25 3.75 3.53
CA GLU A 50 -7.27 2.76 3.22
C GLU A 50 -6.72 1.65 2.33
N MET A 51 -5.88 1.98 1.38
CA MET A 51 -5.23 1.00 0.53
C MET A 51 -4.42 -0.01 1.35
N VAL A 52 -3.61 0.49 2.28
CA VAL A 52 -2.80 -0.38 3.14
C VAL A 52 -3.69 -1.30 3.96
N ASP A 53 -4.73 -0.74 4.59
CA ASP A 53 -5.63 -1.53 5.42
C ASP A 53 -6.34 -2.61 4.61
N LYS A 54 -6.77 -2.30 3.39
CA LYS A 54 -7.44 -3.26 2.54
C LYS A 54 -6.50 -4.36 2.05
N ILE A 55 -5.27 -4.01 1.75
CA ILE A 55 -4.26 -5.00 1.33
C ILE A 55 -3.96 -5.95 2.48
N VAL A 56 -3.77 -5.41 3.69
CA VAL A 56 -3.52 -6.22 4.88
C VAL A 56 -4.65 -7.22 5.09
N PHE A 57 -5.88 -6.75 4.98
CA PHE A 57 -7.04 -7.59 5.18
C PHE A 57 -7.20 -8.63 4.06
N THR A 58 -7.09 -8.19 2.81
CA THR A 58 -7.31 -9.05 1.64
C THR A 58 -6.31 -10.21 1.57
N TYR A 59 -5.04 -9.93 1.85
CA TYR A 59 -3.99 -10.94 1.78
C TYR A 59 -3.69 -11.58 3.13
N LYS A 60 -4.54 -11.30 4.13
CA LYS A 60 -4.47 -11.94 5.45
C LYS A 60 -3.16 -11.69 6.19
N PHE A 61 -2.57 -10.53 5.97
CA PHE A 61 -1.38 -10.13 6.72
C PHE A 61 -1.69 -9.81 8.18
N THR A 62 -2.97 -9.83 8.56
CA THR A 62 -3.40 -9.64 9.95
C THR A 62 -2.85 -10.71 10.88
N ASN A 63 -2.42 -11.85 10.33
CA ASN A 63 -1.80 -12.91 11.12
C ASN A 63 -0.36 -12.62 11.52
N LEU A 64 0.23 -11.56 10.97
CA LEU A 64 1.59 -11.20 11.34
C LEU A 64 1.66 -10.64 12.75
N PRO A 65 2.67 -11.04 13.53
CA PRO A 65 2.91 -10.36 14.80
C PRO A 65 3.21 -8.90 14.52
N ASN A 66 2.75 -8.03 15.37
CA ASN A 66 2.95 -6.59 15.22
C ASN A 66 2.30 -6.02 13.95
N CYS A 67 1.20 -6.62 13.50
CA CYS A 67 0.52 -6.16 12.29
C CYS A 67 0.20 -4.67 12.33
N ASP A 68 -0.28 -4.17 13.46
CA ASP A 68 -0.63 -2.76 13.59
C ASP A 68 0.59 -1.86 13.42
N SER A 69 1.71 -2.23 14.03
CA SER A 69 2.95 -1.49 13.88
C SER A 69 3.44 -1.52 12.43
N LEU A 70 3.31 -2.67 11.77
CA LEU A 70 3.72 -2.82 10.38
C LEU A 70 2.86 -1.97 9.45
N ARG A 71 1.56 -1.87 9.73
CA ARG A 71 0.69 -1.01 8.95
C ARG A 71 1.13 0.45 9.03
N ASP A 72 1.40 0.92 10.25
CA ASP A 72 1.86 2.29 10.43
C ASP A 72 3.21 2.53 9.76
N GLU A 73 4.11 1.58 9.89
CA GLU A 73 5.42 1.64 9.24
C GLU A 73 5.30 1.71 7.72
N CYS A 74 4.41 0.90 7.15
CA CYS A 74 4.17 0.91 5.72
C CYS A 74 3.63 2.25 5.24
N LYS A 75 2.71 2.83 5.98
CA LYS A 75 2.13 4.13 5.63
C LYS A 75 3.19 5.22 5.62
N ILE A 76 4.08 5.21 6.59
CA ILE A 76 5.19 6.16 6.64
C ILE A 76 6.16 5.93 5.47
N TRP A 77 6.48 4.66 5.22
CA TRP A 77 7.37 4.31 4.11
C TRP A 77 6.82 4.78 2.76
N LEU A 78 5.51 4.62 2.54
CA LEU A 78 4.88 5.06 1.30
C LEU A 78 5.05 6.57 1.09
N MET A 79 5.01 7.36 2.16
CA MET A 79 5.24 8.78 2.06
C MET A 79 6.66 9.08 1.54
N THR A 80 7.63 8.28 1.94
CA THR A 80 9.01 8.51 1.52
C THR A 80 9.26 8.16 0.06
N ILE A 81 8.46 7.26 -0.51
CA ILE A 81 8.66 6.84 -1.89
C ILE A 81 7.65 7.45 -2.86
N LEU A 82 6.81 8.35 -2.38
CA LEU A 82 5.75 8.95 -3.19
C LEU A 82 6.30 9.63 -4.44
N ASP A 83 7.45 10.27 -4.35
CA ASP A 83 8.07 10.97 -5.47
C ASP A 83 8.68 10.03 -6.52
N LYS A 84 8.77 8.75 -6.22
CA LYS A 84 9.34 7.79 -7.18
C LYS A 84 8.36 7.34 -8.25
N TYR A 85 7.09 7.66 -8.08
CA TYR A 85 6.11 7.32 -9.08
C TYR A 85 6.25 8.24 -10.29
N ASP A 86 6.32 7.62 -11.46
CA ASP A 86 6.43 8.36 -12.72
C ASP A 86 5.15 8.10 -13.54
N PRO A 87 4.28 9.11 -13.68
CA PRO A 87 3.04 8.94 -14.43
C PRO A 87 3.25 8.65 -15.91
N ASN A 88 4.46 8.94 -16.43
CA ASN A 88 4.76 8.73 -17.85
C ASN A 88 5.14 7.29 -18.18
N LYS A 89 5.28 6.43 -17.18
CA LYS A 89 5.65 5.03 -17.41
C LYS A 89 4.48 4.09 -17.65
N GLY A 90 3.28 4.62 -17.77
CA GLY A 90 2.11 3.85 -18.18
C GLY A 90 1.30 3.20 -17.09
N SER A 91 1.83 3.09 -15.87
CA SER A 91 1.08 2.53 -14.75
C SER A 91 0.30 3.61 -14.03
N LYS A 92 -0.91 3.28 -13.63
CA LYS A 92 -1.66 4.19 -12.76
C LYS A 92 -1.08 4.12 -11.35
N ALA A 93 -1.23 5.21 -10.61
CA ALA A 93 -0.69 5.30 -9.26
C ALA A 93 -1.23 4.20 -8.35
N PHE A 94 -2.53 3.92 -8.41
CA PHE A 94 -3.09 2.88 -7.58
C PHE A 94 -2.43 1.53 -7.85
N SER A 95 -2.28 1.16 -9.11
CA SER A 95 -1.64 -0.11 -9.48
C SER A 95 -0.19 -0.16 -9.02
N TYR A 96 0.53 0.92 -9.23
CA TYR A 96 1.93 0.99 -8.84
C TYR A 96 2.10 0.84 -7.33
N PHE A 97 1.38 1.66 -6.56
CA PHE A 97 1.55 1.67 -5.11
C PHE A 97 0.95 0.44 -4.43
N SER A 98 -0.13 -0.12 -4.98
CA SER A 98 -0.70 -1.33 -4.38
C SER A 98 0.23 -2.53 -4.52
N VAL A 99 0.90 -2.66 -5.67
CA VAL A 99 1.84 -3.76 -5.87
C VAL A 99 3.04 -3.65 -4.93
N ILE A 100 3.63 -2.46 -4.81
CA ILE A 100 4.79 -2.31 -3.92
C ILE A 100 4.40 -2.45 -2.46
N THR A 101 3.19 -2.05 -2.09
CA THR A 101 2.69 -2.23 -0.72
C THR A 101 2.55 -3.72 -0.39
N LYS A 102 1.93 -4.47 -1.30
CA LYS A 102 1.79 -5.90 -1.13
C LYS A 102 3.16 -6.57 -0.99
N ASN A 103 4.09 -6.21 -1.85
CA ASN A 103 5.44 -6.77 -1.83
C ASN A 103 6.18 -6.43 -0.54
N TRP A 104 5.95 -5.23 0.00
CA TRP A 104 6.54 -4.82 1.26
C TRP A 104 6.09 -5.76 2.39
N PHE A 105 4.79 -6.07 2.46
CA PHE A 105 4.29 -7.00 3.47
C PHE A 105 4.79 -8.42 3.25
N ILE A 106 4.85 -8.87 2.00
CA ILE A 106 5.39 -10.20 1.68
C ILE A 106 6.84 -10.32 2.19
N HIS A 107 7.60 -9.26 2.03
CA HIS A 107 8.98 -9.22 2.50
C HIS A 107 9.04 -9.36 4.02
N LYS A 108 8.12 -8.68 4.73
CA LYS A 108 8.04 -8.78 6.19
C LYS A 108 7.66 -10.20 6.64
N VAL A 109 6.74 -10.84 5.92
CA VAL A 109 6.36 -12.22 6.20
C VAL A 109 7.57 -13.14 6.10
N LYS A 110 8.34 -13.00 5.02
CA LYS A 110 9.52 -13.83 4.80
C LYS A 110 10.57 -13.62 5.89
N ARG A 111 10.76 -12.38 6.30
CA ARG A 111 11.71 -12.08 7.37
C ARG A 111 11.27 -12.70 8.69
N GLN A 112 9.97 -12.65 8.98
CA GLN A 112 9.42 -13.23 10.20
C GLN A 112 9.58 -14.76 10.19
N GLN A 113 9.34 -15.39 9.05
CA GLN A 113 9.52 -16.83 8.91
C GLN A 113 10.98 -17.24 9.15
N LYS A 114 11.92 -16.48 8.62
CA LYS A 114 13.33 -16.74 8.84
C LYS A 114 13.71 -16.59 10.31
N ARG A 115 13.18 -15.58 10.96
CA ARG A 115 13.43 -15.36 12.39
C ARG A 115 12.89 -16.51 13.22
N ASN A 116 11.67 -16.95 12.94
CA ASN A 116 11.06 -18.06 13.66
C ASN A 116 11.89 -19.33 13.50
N LYS A 117 12.37 -19.58 12.29
CA LYS A 117 13.19 -20.75 12.04
C LYS A 117 14.51 -20.69 12.82
N ARG A 118 15.15 -19.53 12.85
CA ARG A 118 16.38 -19.37 13.63
C ARG A 118 16.16 -19.62 15.10
N GLU A 119 15.08 -19.13 15.66
CA GLU A 119 14.76 -19.34 17.06
C GLU A 119 14.56 -20.82 17.38
N ILE A 120 13.86 -21.52 16.51
CA ILE A 120 13.65 -22.96 16.67
C ILE A 120 14.98 -23.71 16.61
N ASP A 121 15.81 -23.38 15.63
CA ASP A 121 17.12 -24.01 15.47
C ASP A 121 18.02 -23.74 16.67
N TYR A 122 17.98 -22.52 17.20
CA TYR A 122 18.76 -22.15 18.38
C TYR A 122 18.30 -22.94 19.59
N ASP A 123 17.00 -23.06 19.79
CA ASP A 123 16.45 -23.83 20.91
C ASP A 123 16.85 -25.30 20.82
N ASN A 124 16.84 -25.86 19.62
CA ASN A 124 17.25 -27.24 19.41
C ASN A 124 18.73 -27.46 19.71
N ILE A 125 19.56 -26.49 19.36
CA ILE A 125 21.00 -26.58 19.63
C ILE A 125 21.27 -26.43 21.12
N SER A 126 20.52 -25.60 21.81
CA SER A 126 20.71 -25.33 23.24
C SER A 126 20.36 -26.52 24.13
N LYS A 127 19.63 -27.45 23.60
CA LYS A 127 19.29 -28.66 24.30
C LYS A 127 20.35 -29.70 24.10
#